data_88b1e67399bea645cec047fac8c79aea
#
_entry.id   88b1e67399bea645cec047fac8c79aea
#
_cell.length_a   1.000
_cell.length_b   1.000
_cell.length_c   1.000
_cell.angle_alpha   90.00
_cell.angle_beta   90.00
_cell.angle_gamma   90.00
#
_symmetry.space_group_name_H-M   'P 1'
#
loop_
_entity.id
_entity.type
_entity.pdbx_description
1 polymer ?
#
loop_
_entity_poly.entity_id
_entity_poly.type
_entity_poly.pdbx_seq_one_letter_code
_entity_poly.pdbx_strand_id
1 'polypeptide(L)'
;MKSKISFINRTMLQKNVKLYWPIWTLYTIVLLLNGPFSMWSRFKNAEFIYGKNWHKYMLDIISPAISMEADMIFIFVMALVTGMAMFSYLYNSRACNMIHSMPVTRRQLFSTNVLTGLLFMWIPQIIKYFMSFVICISYGNTKVVHIGINLLAAMGISFFMYSLV
;
A
#
# COMPACT_ATOMS: atom_id res chain seq x y z
N MET A 1 17.17 -1.76 36.64
CA MET A 1 17.09 -1.36 35.21
C MET A 1 15.66 -1.48 34.75
N LYS A 2 14.93 -0.38 34.52
CA LYS A 2 13.59 -0.43 33.90
C LYS A 2 13.79 -0.75 32.41
N SER A 3 13.51 -1.97 31.99
CA SER A 3 13.44 -2.30 30.56
C SER A 3 12.37 -1.41 29.94
N LYS A 4 12.73 -0.53 29.02
CA LYS A 4 11.77 0.19 28.19
C LYS A 4 10.93 -0.85 27.47
N ILE A 5 9.70 -1.04 27.89
CA ILE A 5 8.72 -1.91 27.21
C ILE A 5 8.47 -1.25 25.86
N SER A 6 9.20 -1.68 24.84
CA SER A 6 8.95 -1.24 23.48
C SER A 6 7.62 -1.87 23.02
N PHE A 7 6.68 -1.05 22.58
CA PHE A 7 5.39 -1.53 22.06
C PHE A 7 5.53 -2.39 20.79
N ILE A 8 6.68 -2.30 20.12
CA ILE A 8 6.96 -2.96 18.85
C ILE A 8 8.22 -3.82 19.01
N ASN A 9 8.13 -5.08 18.62
CA ASN A 9 9.27 -5.97 18.58
C ASN A 9 9.92 -5.95 17.18
N ARG A 10 11.09 -5.30 17.06
CA ARG A 10 11.83 -5.15 15.81
C ARG A 10 12.17 -6.49 15.14
N THR A 11 12.51 -7.49 15.93
CA THR A 11 12.88 -8.82 15.41
C THR A 11 11.66 -9.51 14.74
N MET A 12 10.48 -9.40 15.36
CA MET A 12 9.25 -9.92 14.77
C MET A 12 8.85 -9.17 13.49
N LEU A 13 8.95 -7.84 13.50
CA LEU A 13 8.68 -7.05 12.32
C LEU A 13 9.58 -7.48 11.15
N GLN A 14 10.89 -7.62 11.37
CA GLN A 14 11.82 -8.09 10.35
C GLN A 14 11.50 -9.50 9.85
N LYS A 15 11.10 -10.40 10.75
CA LYS A 15 10.68 -11.76 10.38
C LYS A 15 9.43 -11.72 9.48
N ASN A 16 8.41 -10.93 9.84
CA ASN A 16 7.19 -10.79 9.06
C ASN A 16 7.50 -10.21 7.67
N VAL A 17 8.34 -9.17 7.59
CA VAL A 17 8.77 -8.58 6.31
C VAL A 17 9.45 -9.63 5.43
N LYS A 18 10.38 -10.42 5.98
CA LYS A 18 11.09 -11.47 5.23
C LYS A 18 10.17 -12.62 4.80
N LEU A 19 9.13 -12.92 5.58
CA LEU A 19 8.23 -14.03 5.28
C LEU A 19 7.21 -13.66 4.20
N TYR A 20 6.68 -12.43 4.27
CA TYR A 20 5.56 -12.00 3.42
C TYR A 20 5.97 -11.06 2.27
N TRP A 21 7.28 -10.88 2.04
CA TRP A 21 7.77 -10.01 0.97
C TRP A 21 7.21 -10.34 -0.43
N PRO A 22 6.95 -11.62 -0.83
CA PRO A 22 6.43 -11.90 -2.16
C PRO A 22 5.01 -11.33 -2.38
N ILE A 23 4.16 -11.39 -1.34
CA ILE A 23 2.79 -10.83 -1.38
C ILE A 23 2.86 -9.32 -1.55
N TRP A 24 3.72 -8.67 -0.78
CA TRP A 24 3.91 -7.24 -0.82
C TRP A 24 4.48 -6.74 -2.15
N THR A 25 5.47 -7.44 -2.72
CA THR A 25 6.06 -7.10 -4.02
C THR A 25 5.04 -7.26 -5.15
N LEU A 26 4.25 -8.33 -5.15
CA LEU A 26 3.19 -8.53 -6.12
C LEU A 26 2.17 -7.39 -6.08
N TYR A 27 1.72 -7.00 -4.88
CA TYR A 27 0.81 -5.87 -4.70
C TYR A 27 1.41 -4.56 -5.23
N THR A 28 2.69 -4.30 -4.92
CA THR A 28 3.40 -3.11 -5.42
C THR A 28 3.44 -3.09 -6.96
N ILE A 29 3.76 -4.21 -7.59
CA ILE A 29 3.80 -4.32 -9.06
C ILE A 29 2.42 -4.02 -9.67
N VAL A 30 1.35 -4.60 -9.14
CA VAL A 30 -0.01 -4.37 -9.64
C VAL A 30 -0.39 -2.89 -9.53
N LEU A 31 -0.09 -2.23 -8.39
CA LEU A 31 -0.36 -0.81 -8.21
C LEU A 31 0.45 0.07 -9.16
N LEU A 32 1.71 -0.28 -9.43
CA LEU A 32 2.56 0.47 -10.37
C LEU A 32 2.09 0.33 -11.81
N LEU A 33 1.60 -0.83 -12.22
CA LEU A 33 1.06 -1.05 -13.56
C LEU A 33 -0.26 -0.27 -13.76
N ASN A 34 -1.16 -0.31 -12.80
CA ASN A 34 -2.45 0.37 -12.90
C ASN A 34 -2.33 1.90 -12.80
N GLY A 35 -1.46 2.42 -11.96
CA GLY A 35 -1.31 3.85 -11.72
C GLY A 35 -0.27 4.52 -12.64
N PRO A 36 1.00 4.62 -12.19
CA PRO A 36 2.00 5.42 -12.88
C PRO A 36 2.33 4.93 -14.30
N PHE A 37 2.33 3.62 -14.55
CA PHE A 37 2.62 3.10 -15.87
C PHE A 37 1.51 3.41 -16.88
N SER A 38 0.25 3.24 -16.50
CA SER A 38 -0.88 3.61 -17.35
C SER A 38 -0.92 5.12 -17.62
N MET A 39 -0.63 5.95 -16.63
CA MET A 39 -0.52 7.39 -16.75
C MET A 39 0.61 7.79 -17.72
N TRP A 40 1.80 7.20 -17.57
CA TRP A 40 2.94 7.45 -18.45
C TRP A 40 2.64 7.08 -19.90
N SER A 41 2.02 5.93 -20.13
CA SER A 41 1.59 5.48 -21.47
C SER A 41 0.61 6.47 -22.11
N ARG A 42 -0.35 7.00 -21.35
CA ARG A 42 -1.31 8.00 -21.83
C ARG A 42 -0.63 9.33 -22.15
N PHE A 43 0.29 9.81 -21.34
CA PHE A 43 1.07 11.01 -21.64
C PHE A 43 1.89 10.86 -22.92
N LYS A 44 2.54 9.70 -23.11
CA LYS A 44 3.32 9.42 -24.33
C LYS A 44 2.47 9.44 -25.58
N ASN A 45 1.21 9.03 -25.50
CA ASN A 45 0.27 8.99 -26.62
C ASN A 45 -0.73 10.15 -26.59
N ALA A 46 -0.53 11.16 -25.73
CA ALA A 46 -1.52 12.22 -25.51
C ALA A 46 -1.80 13.02 -26.78
N GLU A 47 -0.80 13.35 -27.57
CA GLU A 47 -0.95 14.09 -28.82
C GLU A 47 -1.73 13.29 -29.87
N PHE A 48 -1.54 11.97 -29.92
CA PHE A 48 -2.26 11.08 -30.82
C PHE A 48 -3.73 10.91 -30.39
N ILE A 49 -4.02 10.82 -29.08
CA ILE A 49 -5.38 10.57 -28.57
C ILE A 49 -6.21 11.84 -28.52
N TYR A 50 -5.62 12.97 -28.08
CA TYR A 50 -6.31 14.23 -27.79
C TYR A 50 -5.95 15.39 -28.76
N GLY A 51 -5.05 15.15 -29.73
CA GLY A 51 -4.57 16.15 -30.68
C GLY A 51 -3.64 17.20 -30.05
N LYS A 52 -3.34 18.28 -30.79
CA LYS A 52 -2.40 19.35 -30.36
C LYS A 52 -2.80 20.05 -29.06
N ASN A 53 -4.08 20.02 -28.67
CA ASN A 53 -4.59 20.69 -27.48
C ASN A 53 -4.72 19.73 -26.27
N TRP A 54 -3.96 18.64 -26.21
CA TRP A 54 -4.02 17.61 -25.17
C TRP A 54 -3.88 18.16 -23.73
N HIS A 55 -3.24 19.32 -23.56
CA HIS A 55 -3.13 20.00 -22.26
C HIS A 55 -4.48 20.31 -21.59
N LYS A 56 -5.56 20.44 -22.37
CA LYS A 56 -6.92 20.64 -21.83
C LYS A 56 -7.47 19.37 -21.16
N TYR A 57 -6.99 18.20 -21.58
CA TYR A 57 -7.43 16.88 -21.11
C TYR A 57 -6.50 16.27 -20.05
N MET A 58 -5.71 17.13 -19.37
CA MET A 58 -4.78 16.69 -18.34
C MET A 58 -5.42 15.85 -17.24
N LEU A 59 -6.66 16.17 -16.83
CA LEU A 59 -7.36 15.40 -15.81
C LEU A 59 -7.71 13.99 -16.29
N ASP A 60 -8.08 13.83 -17.56
CA ASP A 60 -8.43 12.53 -18.14
C ASP A 60 -7.20 11.64 -18.28
N ILE A 61 -6.02 12.23 -18.51
CA ILE A 61 -4.74 11.53 -18.57
C ILE A 61 -4.33 11.04 -17.18
N ILE A 62 -4.55 11.86 -16.14
CA ILE A 62 -4.20 11.54 -14.77
C ILE A 62 -5.22 10.60 -14.12
N SER A 63 -6.47 10.60 -14.60
CA SER A 63 -7.58 9.85 -14.00
C SER A 63 -7.27 8.38 -13.66
N PRO A 64 -6.53 7.59 -14.47
CA PRO A 64 -6.20 6.22 -14.12
C PRO A 64 -5.32 6.07 -12.87
N ALA A 65 -4.45 7.06 -12.62
CA ALA A 65 -3.63 7.06 -11.41
C ALA A 65 -4.41 7.51 -10.17
N ILE A 66 -5.52 8.24 -10.39
CA ILE A 66 -6.35 8.85 -9.36
C ILE A 66 -7.62 8.03 -9.12
N SER A 67 -8.09 7.26 -10.12
CA SER A 67 -9.33 6.50 -10.00
C SER A 67 -9.21 5.47 -8.85
N MET A 68 -10.08 5.61 -7.88
CA MET A 68 -10.14 4.72 -6.72
C MET A 68 -10.92 3.44 -7.00
N GLU A 69 -11.77 3.41 -8.03
CA GLU A 69 -12.68 2.31 -8.29
C GLU A 69 -11.96 0.96 -8.46
N ALA A 70 -10.97 0.91 -9.35
CA ALA A 70 -10.16 -0.30 -9.54
C ALA A 70 -9.27 -0.58 -8.30
N ASP A 71 -8.74 0.46 -7.68
CA ASP A 71 -7.87 0.32 -6.50
C ASP A 71 -8.64 -0.20 -5.28
N MET A 72 -9.92 0.15 -5.10
CA MET A 72 -10.72 -0.32 -3.96
C MET A 72 -10.81 -1.83 -3.90
N ILE A 73 -11.03 -2.50 -5.03
CA ILE A 73 -11.09 -3.97 -5.09
C ILE A 73 -9.74 -4.56 -4.68
N PHE A 74 -8.64 -4.03 -5.21
CA PHE A 74 -7.30 -4.49 -4.86
C PHE A 74 -6.95 -4.21 -3.40
N ILE A 75 -7.31 -3.05 -2.86
CA ILE A 75 -7.11 -2.69 -1.46
C ILE A 75 -7.88 -3.66 -0.56
N PHE A 76 -9.14 -3.98 -0.90
CA PHE A 76 -9.95 -4.92 -0.13
C PHE A 76 -9.36 -6.33 -0.14
N VAL A 77 -9.02 -6.86 -1.32
CA VAL A 77 -8.39 -8.18 -1.44
C VAL A 77 -7.08 -8.24 -0.67
N MET A 78 -6.24 -7.20 -0.77
CA MET A 78 -4.98 -7.15 -0.04
C MET A 78 -5.16 -6.96 1.46
N ALA A 79 -6.22 -6.29 1.92
CA ALA A 79 -6.56 -6.22 3.33
C ALA A 79 -6.90 -7.61 3.89
N LEU A 80 -7.71 -8.39 3.17
CA LEU A 80 -8.03 -9.78 3.53
C LEU A 80 -6.77 -10.65 3.58
N VAL A 81 -5.96 -10.62 2.51
CA VAL A 81 -4.73 -11.44 2.43
C VAL A 81 -3.73 -11.07 3.51
N THR A 82 -3.49 -9.78 3.75
CA THR A 82 -2.56 -9.32 4.79
C THR A 82 -3.09 -9.62 6.18
N GLY A 83 -4.39 -9.47 6.43
CA GLY A 83 -5.02 -9.83 7.70
C GLY A 83 -4.86 -11.32 7.99
N MET A 84 -5.23 -12.19 7.05
CA MET A 84 -5.05 -13.63 7.16
C MET A 84 -3.58 -14.02 7.36
N ALA A 85 -2.66 -13.41 6.61
CA ALA A 85 -1.24 -13.69 6.73
C ALA A 85 -0.67 -13.29 8.10
N MET A 86 -0.98 -12.08 8.58
CA MET A 86 -0.46 -11.58 9.85
C MET A 86 -1.00 -12.36 11.06
N PHE A 87 -2.24 -12.88 10.98
CA PHE A 87 -2.88 -13.64 12.05
C PHE A 87 -2.87 -15.15 11.81
N SER A 88 -2.20 -15.64 10.75
CA SER A 88 -2.10 -17.07 10.42
C SER A 88 -1.55 -17.95 11.56
N TYR A 89 -0.75 -17.38 12.45
CA TYR A 89 -0.24 -18.09 13.62
C TYR A 89 -1.34 -18.54 14.59
N LEU A 90 -2.51 -17.88 14.60
CA LEU A 90 -3.64 -18.27 15.44
C LEU A 90 -4.27 -19.60 14.98
N TYR A 91 -4.18 -19.92 13.70
CA TYR A 91 -4.73 -21.13 13.10
C TYR A 91 -3.74 -22.31 13.09
N ASN A 92 -2.46 -22.06 13.38
CA ASN A 92 -1.44 -23.08 13.38
C ASN A 92 -0.94 -23.36 14.80
N SER A 93 -1.30 -24.52 15.35
CA SER A 93 -0.95 -24.92 16.73
C SER A 93 0.56 -24.91 17.00
N ARG A 94 1.39 -25.31 16.01
CA ARG A 94 2.85 -25.30 16.16
C ARG A 94 3.38 -23.87 16.24
N ALA A 95 2.89 -22.96 15.41
CA ALA A 95 3.29 -21.55 15.44
C ALA A 95 2.80 -20.87 16.71
N CYS A 96 1.59 -21.19 17.18
CA CYS A 96 1.03 -20.67 18.42
C CYS A 96 1.90 -21.08 19.63
N ASN A 97 2.25 -22.36 19.76
CA ASN A 97 3.08 -22.85 20.83
C ASN A 97 4.50 -22.21 20.83
N MET A 98 5.08 -22.06 19.65
CA MET A 98 6.38 -21.38 19.50
C MET A 98 6.33 -19.91 19.93
N ILE A 99 5.25 -19.20 19.62
CA ILE A 99 5.07 -17.81 20.00
C ILE A 99 4.85 -17.68 21.52
N HIS A 100 4.09 -18.59 22.12
CA HIS A 100 3.87 -18.61 23.57
C HIS A 100 5.12 -18.93 24.39
N SER A 101 6.10 -19.60 23.81
CA SER A 101 7.40 -19.84 24.46
C SER A 101 8.36 -18.64 24.38
N MET A 102 8.06 -17.62 23.57
CA MET A 102 8.88 -16.42 23.48
C MET A 102 8.55 -15.43 24.60
N PRO A 103 9.54 -14.69 25.14
CA PRO A 103 9.34 -13.67 26.17
C PRO A 103 8.75 -12.37 25.56
N VAL A 104 7.63 -12.50 24.84
CA VAL A 104 6.94 -11.38 24.17
C VAL A 104 5.54 -11.25 24.76
N THR A 105 5.15 -10.03 25.13
CA THR A 105 3.80 -9.77 25.64
C THR A 105 2.77 -9.88 24.53
N ARG A 106 1.54 -10.33 24.86
CA ARG A 106 0.44 -10.41 23.88
C ARG A 106 0.16 -9.07 23.19
N ARG A 107 0.31 -7.95 23.92
CA ARG A 107 0.15 -6.60 23.36
C ARG A 107 1.21 -6.29 22.31
N GLN A 108 2.48 -6.61 22.59
CA GLN A 108 3.57 -6.40 21.64
C GLN A 108 3.39 -7.24 20.38
N LEU A 109 2.94 -8.48 20.52
CA LEU A 109 2.68 -9.36 19.39
C LEU A 109 1.57 -8.79 18.50
N PHE A 110 0.43 -8.45 19.10
CA PHE A 110 -0.70 -7.87 18.37
C PHE A 110 -0.33 -6.55 17.69
N SER A 111 0.25 -5.58 18.44
CA SER A 111 0.63 -4.28 17.89
C SER A 111 1.65 -4.40 16.77
N THR A 112 2.63 -5.33 16.88
CA THR A 112 3.63 -5.54 15.82
C THR A 112 3.00 -6.10 14.56
N ASN A 113 2.07 -7.07 14.67
CA ASN A 113 1.41 -7.67 13.52
C ASN A 113 0.47 -6.67 12.82
N VAL A 114 -0.34 -5.93 13.59
CA VAL A 114 -1.21 -4.88 13.03
C VAL A 114 -0.39 -3.82 12.30
N LEU A 115 0.67 -3.33 12.94
CA LEU A 115 1.53 -2.32 12.32
C LEU A 115 2.22 -2.84 11.05
N THR A 116 2.70 -4.09 11.08
CA THR A 116 3.33 -4.69 9.90
C THR A 116 2.36 -4.81 8.73
N GLY A 117 1.12 -5.23 8.99
CA GLY A 117 0.07 -5.32 7.97
C GLY A 117 -0.27 -3.96 7.36
N LEU A 118 -0.41 -2.92 8.20
CA LEU A 118 -0.63 -1.55 7.71
C LEU A 118 0.54 -1.04 6.86
N LEU A 119 1.78 -1.28 7.28
CA LEU A 119 2.95 -0.91 6.50
C LEU A 119 2.98 -1.61 5.13
N PHE A 120 2.57 -2.89 5.06
CA PHE A 120 2.48 -3.61 3.80
C PHE A 120 1.44 -3.03 2.84
N MET A 121 0.38 -2.40 3.35
CA MET A 121 -0.61 -1.72 2.52
C MET A 121 -0.18 -0.29 2.16
N TRP A 122 0.38 0.47 3.10
CA TRP A 122 0.69 1.89 2.90
C TRP A 122 1.93 2.14 2.05
N ILE A 123 3.01 1.35 2.23
CA ILE A 123 4.26 1.56 1.48
C ILE A 123 4.04 1.45 -0.03
N PRO A 124 3.36 0.42 -0.58
CA PRO A 124 3.07 0.36 -2.02
C PRO A 124 2.24 1.53 -2.53
N GLN A 125 1.27 1.99 -1.74
CA GLN A 125 0.45 3.16 -2.11
C GLN A 125 1.31 4.43 -2.17
N ILE A 126 2.15 4.68 -1.18
CA ILE A 126 3.07 5.82 -1.19
C ILE A 126 3.97 5.77 -2.42
N ILE A 127 4.54 4.60 -2.75
CA ILE A 127 5.39 4.42 -3.94
C ILE A 127 4.59 4.73 -5.22
N LYS A 128 3.37 4.20 -5.38
CA LYS A 128 2.49 4.47 -6.52
C LYS A 128 2.27 5.96 -6.72
N TYR A 129 1.84 6.66 -5.67
CA TYR A 129 1.51 8.07 -5.76
C TYR A 129 2.75 8.94 -5.93
N PHE A 130 3.87 8.58 -5.33
CA PHE A 130 5.14 9.28 -5.53
C PHE A 130 5.61 9.18 -6.99
N MET A 131 5.55 7.99 -7.59
CA MET A 131 5.89 7.81 -9.01
C MET A 131 4.94 8.59 -9.93
N SER A 132 3.64 8.56 -9.65
CA SER A 132 2.65 9.36 -10.37
C SER A 132 2.90 10.86 -10.27
N PHE A 133 3.31 11.33 -9.09
CA PHE A 133 3.68 12.72 -8.84
C PHE A 133 4.89 13.14 -9.69
N VAL A 134 5.95 12.34 -9.72
CA VAL A 134 7.16 12.60 -10.53
C VAL A 134 6.81 12.69 -12.02
N ILE A 135 6.00 11.77 -12.54
CA ILE A 135 5.55 11.77 -13.93
C ILE A 135 4.74 13.05 -14.22
N CYS A 136 3.81 13.40 -13.34
CA CYS A 136 2.96 14.60 -13.50
C CYS A 136 3.78 15.88 -13.62
N ILE A 137 4.80 16.06 -12.78
CA ILE A 137 5.70 17.22 -12.83
C ILE A 137 6.51 17.21 -14.13
N SER A 138 7.02 16.06 -14.56
CA SER A 138 7.84 15.96 -15.78
C SER A 138 7.10 16.41 -17.03
N TYR A 139 5.77 16.31 -17.04
CA TYR A 139 4.92 16.80 -18.13
C TYR A 139 4.31 18.20 -17.87
N GLY A 140 4.83 18.94 -16.87
CA GLY A 140 4.47 20.35 -16.63
C GLY A 140 3.07 20.55 -16.04
N ASN A 141 2.50 19.54 -15.38
CA ASN A 141 1.16 19.63 -14.81
C ASN A 141 1.18 20.22 -13.39
N THR A 142 0.33 21.22 -13.14
CA THR A 142 0.18 21.90 -11.85
C THR A 142 -0.90 21.26 -10.94
N LYS A 143 -1.69 20.30 -11.45
CA LYS A 143 -2.79 19.66 -10.69
C LYS A 143 -2.33 18.56 -9.74
N VAL A 144 -1.15 18.70 -9.20
CA VAL A 144 -0.47 17.75 -8.31
C VAL A 144 -1.21 17.57 -6.98
N VAL A 145 -1.98 18.56 -6.55
CA VAL A 145 -2.76 18.54 -5.31
C VAL A 145 -3.78 17.38 -5.31
N HIS A 146 -4.40 17.08 -6.45
CA HIS A 146 -5.34 15.96 -6.56
C HIS A 146 -4.69 14.61 -6.26
N ILE A 147 -3.42 14.42 -6.66
CA ILE A 147 -2.66 13.19 -6.37
C ILE A 147 -2.45 13.04 -4.86
N GLY A 148 -2.13 14.14 -4.16
CA GLY A 148 -1.94 14.13 -2.70
C GLY A 148 -3.23 13.82 -1.94
N ILE A 149 -4.35 14.42 -2.33
CA ILE A 149 -5.66 14.16 -1.71
C ILE A 149 -6.04 12.68 -1.88
N ASN A 150 -5.84 12.12 -3.07
CA ASN A 150 -6.17 10.71 -3.33
C ASN A 150 -5.24 9.74 -2.58
N LEU A 151 -3.97 10.10 -2.34
CA LEU A 151 -3.09 9.32 -1.46
C LEU A 151 -3.68 9.22 -0.05
N LEU A 152 -4.08 10.36 0.54
CA LEU A 152 -4.67 10.38 1.89
C LEU A 152 -5.95 9.57 1.95
N ALA A 153 -6.81 9.69 0.94
CA ALA A 153 -8.04 8.92 0.86
C ALA A 153 -7.78 7.41 0.72
N ALA A 154 -6.82 7.01 -0.13
CA ALA A 154 -6.43 5.60 -0.29
C ALA A 154 -5.84 5.02 1.00
N MET A 155 -5.02 5.77 1.73
CA MET A 155 -4.50 5.37 3.05
C MET A 155 -5.62 5.22 4.08
N GLY A 156 -6.60 6.12 4.08
CA GLY A 156 -7.78 6.04 4.95
C GLY A 156 -8.65 4.82 4.65
N ILE A 157 -8.94 4.55 3.39
CA ILE A 157 -9.70 3.39 2.94
C ILE A 157 -8.96 2.09 3.30
N SER A 158 -7.66 2.02 3.06
CA SER A 158 -6.88 0.83 3.40
C SER A 158 -6.83 0.57 4.90
N PHE A 159 -6.73 1.60 5.72
CA PHE A 159 -6.83 1.48 7.17
C PHE A 159 -8.19 0.95 7.60
N PHE A 160 -9.28 1.51 7.05
CA PHE A 160 -10.64 1.09 7.35
C PHE A 160 -10.86 -0.38 6.94
N MET A 161 -10.52 -0.75 5.71
CA MET A 161 -10.67 -2.13 5.21
C MET A 161 -9.85 -3.13 6.02
N TYR A 162 -8.61 -2.77 6.40
CA TYR A 162 -7.77 -3.63 7.25
C TYR A 162 -8.34 -3.79 8.66
N SER A 163 -9.00 -2.76 9.21
CA SER A 163 -9.60 -2.83 10.53
C SER A 163 -10.89 -3.67 10.59
N LEU A 164 -11.52 -3.94 9.45
CA LEU A 164 -12.70 -4.81 9.34
C LEU A 164 -12.34 -6.30 9.30
N VAL A 165 -11.11 -6.64 8.98
CA VAL A 165 -10.60 -8.02 8.87
C VAL A 165 -10.03 -8.48 10.21
#